data_7ddb16900a31cc5a32cfbb0945b0dafc
#
_entry.id   7ddb16900a31cc5a32cfbb0945b0dafc
#
_cell.length_a   1.000
_cell.length_b   1.000
_cell.length_c   1.000
_cell.angle_alpha   90.00
_cell.angle_beta   90.00
_cell.angle_gamma   90.00
#
_symmetry.space_group_name_H-M   'P 1'
#
loop_
_entity.id
_entity.type
_entity.pdbx_description
1 polymer ?
#
loop_
_entity_poly.entity_id
_entity_poly.type
_entity_poly.pdbx_seq_one_letter_code
_entity_poly.pdbx_strand_id
1 'polypeptide(L)'
;MLTGKIRTDIDKLWEKFWTGGITNPLTVIEQISYLMFARMLDMQEDVAERKANRTGKPFDRLFPNTPEGQLLRWKNFRNMSGKELHSHLKQKVYPFFAQLGGVDGEGSEREGLGHISEYMQDADLEIKNESVLTSAVEMVNDLPLTQSDVKGDIYEYLLSKLTTAGINGQFRTPRHIIDAMIELIAPQPTDVICDPSCGTAGFLARTMEYLNRVHSSEAGIFTDEDGNKHFT
;
A
#
# COMPACT_ATOMS: atom_id res chain seq x y z
N MET A 1 7.56 -4.74 -14.60
CA MET A 1 7.99 -3.35 -14.93
C MET A 1 6.76 -2.55 -15.36
N LEU A 2 6.53 -1.42 -14.75
CA LEU A 2 5.37 -0.55 -15.03
C LEU A 2 5.43 -0.05 -16.48
N THR A 3 4.38 -0.29 -17.25
CA THR A 3 4.32 0.06 -18.68
C THR A 3 3.01 0.77 -19.03
N GLY A 4 2.97 1.40 -20.20
CA GLY A 4 1.77 1.96 -20.76
C GLY A 4 1.12 3.09 -19.94
N LYS A 5 -0.21 3.06 -19.85
CA LYS A 5 -1.02 4.11 -19.23
C LYS A 5 -0.66 4.37 -17.77
N ILE A 6 -0.45 3.34 -16.95
CA ILE A 6 -0.17 3.49 -15.52
C ILE A 6 1.12 4.28 -15.30
N ARG A 7 2.17 3.97 -16.06
CA ARG A 7 3.42 4.73 -16.00
C ARG A 7 3.20 6.21 -16.32
N THR A 8 2.46 6.47 -17.40
CA THR A 8 2.12 7.84 -17.81
C THR A 8 1.33 8.58 -16.73
N ASP A 9 0.39 7.91 -16.07
CA ASP A 9 -0.42 8.51 -15.01
C ASP A 9 0.44 8.83 -13.78
N ILE A 10 1.39 7.97 -13.42
CA ILE A 10 2.35 8.25 -12.33
C ILE A 10 3.30 9.39 -12.71
N ASP A 11 3.78 9.46 -13.96
CA ASP A 11 4.63 10.57 -14.43
C ASP A 11 3.88 11.91 -14.35
N LYS A 12 2.61 11.95 -14.74
CA LYS A 12 1.76 13.14 -14.62
C LYS A 12 1.52 13.52 -13.16
N LEU A 13 1.28 12.54 -12.30
CA LEU A 13 1.13 12.77 -10.86
C LEU A 13 2.41 13.37 -10.27
N TRP A 14 3.56 12.80 -10.62
CA TRP A 14 4.87 13.34 -10.23
C TRP A 14 5.07 14.78 -10.68
N GLU A 15 4.80 15.06 -11.96
CA GLU A 15 4.91 16.40 -12.54
C GLU A 15 3.98 17.40 -11.84
N LYS A 16 2.78 16.95 -11.46
CA LYS A 16 1.82 17.79 -10.73
C LYS A 16 2.37 18.27 -9.38
N PHE A 17 3.05 17.40 -8.65
CA PHE A 17 3.72 17.75 -7.40
C PHE A 17 4.88 18.72 -7.66
N TRP A 18 5.70 18.42 -8.64
CA TRP A 18 6.87 19.21 -9.00
C TRP A 18 6.49 20.65 -9.40
N THR A 19 5.54 20.78 -10.31
CA THR A 19 5.02 22.09 -10.75
C THR A 19 4.19 22.79 -9.66
N GLY A 20 3.67 22.03 -8.70
CA GLY A 20 2.98 22.54 -7.52
C GLY A 20 3.88 23.05 -6.39
N GLY A 21 5.21 23.04 -6.60
CA GLY A 21 6.20 23.56 -5.66
C GLY A 21 6.83 22.55 -4.71
N ILE A 22 6.51 21.26 -4.84
CA ILE A 22 7.15 20.18 -4.08
C ILE A 22 8.26 19.58 -4.94
N THR A 23 9.49 20.08 -4.76
CA THR A 23 10.65 19.73 -5.58
C THR A 23 11.58 18.70 -4.95
N ASN A 24 11.37 18.34 -3.69
CA ASN A 24 12.10 17.25 -3.05
C ASN A 24 11.50 15.89 -3.47
N PRO A 25 12.24 15.04 -4.20
CA PRO A 25 11.75 13.75 -4.65
C PRO A 25 11.27 12.81 -3.53
N LEU A 26 11.92 12.84 -2.37
CA LEU A 26 11.50 12.03 -1.21
C LEU A 26 10.13 12.48 -0.72
N THR A 27 9.93 13.78 -0.54
CA THR A 27 8.63 14.34 -0.13
C THR A 27 7.53 14.00 -1.14
N VAL A 28 7.81 14.04 -2.45
CA VAL A 28 6.84 13.63 -3.48
C VAL A 28 6.42 12.18 -3.29
N ILE A 29 7.38 11.27 -3.08
CA ILE A 29 7.10 9.84 -2.86
C ILE A 29 6.30 9.63 -1.59
N GLU A 30 6.67 10.29 -0.50
CA GLU A 30 5.95 10.21 0.77
C GLU A 30 4.48 10.64 0.61
N GLN A 31 4.24 11.80 0.01
CA GLN A 31 2.90 12.32 -0.19
C GLN A 31 2.04 11.41 -1.09
N ILE A 32 2.60 10.88 -2.18
CA ILE A 32 1.92 9.89 -3.02
C ILE A 32 1.63 8.63 -2.22
N SER A 33 2.58 8.14 -1.43
CA SER A 33 2.44 6.93 -0.61
C SER A 33 1.33 7.08 0.42
N TYR A 34 1.22 8.22 1.10
CA TYR A 34 0.16 8.49 2.08
C TYR A 34 -1.23 8.49 1.43
N LEU A 35 -1.36 9.10 0.26
CA LEU A 35 -2.63 9.11 -0.48
C LEU A 35 -2.99 7.70 -0.98
N MET A 36 -2.03 6.98 -1.55
CA MET A 36 -2.26 5.59 -1.97
C MET A 36 -2.68 4.71 -0.79
N PHE A 37 -2.01 4.87 0.35
CA PHE A 37 -2.31 4.15 1.56
C PHE A 37 -3.74 4.43 2.06
N ALA A 38 -4.12 5.70 2.17
CA ALA A 38 -5.48 6.08 2.56
C ALA A 38 -6.55 5.42 1.69
N ARG A 39 -6.32 5.41 0.36
CA ARG A 39 -7.22 4.73 -0.57
C ARG A 39 -7.24 3.22 -0.39
N MET A 40 -6.08 2.60 -0.17
CA MET A 40 -6.00 1.15 0.02
C MET A 40 -6.74 0.69 1.27
N LEU A 41 -6.66 1.43 2.37
CA LEU A 41 -7.42 1.14 3.58
C LEU A 41 -8.94 1.19 3.34
N ASP A 42 -9.43 2.21 2.63
CA ASP A 42 -10.85 2.28 2.29
C ASP A 42 -11.30 1.14 1.38
N MET A 43 -10.46 0.75 0.41
CA MET A 43 -10.74 -0.41 -0.45
C MET A 43 -10.78 -1.72 0.35
N GLN A 44 -9.90 -1.89 1.33
CA GLN A 44 -9.89 -3.05 2.23
C GLN A 44 -11.18 -3.10 3.06
N GLU A 45 -11.59 -1.98 3.65
CA GLU A 45 -12.86 -1.87 4.37
C GLU A 45 -14.05 -2.20 3.48
N ASP A 46 -14.10 -1.70 2.23
CA ASP A 46 -15.16 -2.01 1.28
C ASP A 46 -15.25 -3.51 0.96
N VAL A 47 -14.13 -4.19 0.83
CA VAL A 47 -14.09 -5.65 0.61
C VAL A 47 -14.64 -6.38 1.84
N ALA A 48 -14.24 -5.99 3.04
CA ALA A 48 -14.71 -6.58 4.29
C ALA A 48 -16.22 -6.33 4.49
N GLU A 49 -16.71 -5.12 4.23
CA GLU A 49 -18.16 -4.79 4.28
C GLU A 49 -18.97 -5.65 3.31
N ARG A 50 -18.52 -5.79 2.06
CA ARG A 50 -19.22 -6.63 1.06
C ARG A 50 -19.25 -8.10 1.47
N LYS A 51 -18.14 -8.60 2.04
CA LYS A 51 -18.06 -9.98 2.56
C LYS A 51 -19.03 -10.17 3.72
N ALA A 52 -19.04 -9.26 4.69
CA ALA A 52 -19.95 -9.29 5.83
C ALA A 52 -21.42 -9.26 5.40
N ASN A 53 -21.79 -8.36 4.50
CA ASN A 53 -23.15 -8.25 3.96
C ASN A 53 -23.60 -9.52 3.24
N ARG A 54 -22.68 -10.22 2.56
CA ARG A 54 -23.00 -11.47 1.84
C ARG A 54 -23.11 -12.67 2.78
N THR A 55 -22.28 -12.71 3.82
CA THR A 55 -22.18 -13.87 4.73
C THR A 55 -23.01 -13.72 6.00
N GLY A 56 -23.50 -12.53 6.31
CA GLY A 56 -24.16 -12.20 7.59
C GLY A 56 -23.24 -12.22 8.81
N LYS A 57 -21.92 -12.38 8.60
CA LYS A 57 -20.94 -12.40 9.69
C LYS A 57 -20.44 -11.00 10.00
N PRO A 58 -20.26 -10.64 11.28
CA PRO A 58 -19.62 -9.38 11.65
C PRO A 58 -18.15 -9.36 11.18
N PHE A 59 -17.59 -8.17 11.03
CA PHE A 59 -16.17 -7.97 10.76
C PHE A 59 -15.64 -6.80 11.57
N ASP A 60 -14.34 -6.80 11.85
CA ASP A 60 -13.69 -5.71 12.53
C ASP A 60 -13.53 -4.52 11.60
N ARG A 61 -14.14 -3.40 11.96
CA ARG A 61 -14.11 -2.18 11.17
C ARG A 61 -12.79 -1.45 11.37
N LEU A 62 -12.15 -1.05 10.28
CA LEU A 62 -11.02 -0.12 10.33
C LEU A 62 -11.49 1.29 10.69
N PHE A 63 -12.61 1.71 10.12
CA PHE A 63 -13.17 3.03 10.34
C PHE A 63 -14.38 2.97 11.27
N PRO A 64 -14.45 3.85 12.29
CA PRO A 64 -15.60 3.89 13.20
C PRO A 64 -16.92 4.05 12.43
N ASN A 65 -17.94 3.31 12.88
CA ASN A 65 -19.28 3.38 12.29
C ASN A 65 -20.09 4.57 12.82
N THR A 66 -19.46 5.73 12.88
CA THR A 66 -20.07 7.02 13.24
C THR A 66 -20.03 7.96 12.06
N PRO A 67 -20.84 9.00 11.96
CA PRO A 67 -20.77 9.99 10.89
C PRO A 67 -19.36 10.55 10.70
N GLU A 68 -18.67 10.87 11.79
CA GLU A 68 -17.32 11.41 11.80
C GLU A 68 -16.31 10.36 11.31
N GLY A 69 -16.43 9.12 11.77
CA GLY A 69 -15.57 8.00 11.37
C GLY A 69 -15.72 7.67 9.89
N GLN A 70 -16.93 7.76 9.36
CA GLN A 70 -17.17 7.54 7.92
C GLN A 70 -16.59 8.67 7.04
N LEU A 71 -16.44 9.88 7.56
CA LEU A 71 -15.76 10.95 6.83
C LEU A 71 -14.26 10.71 6.69
N LEU A 72 -13.65 9.82 7.48
CA LEU A 72 -12.24 9.44 7.36
C LEU A 72 -11.97 8.53 6.15
N ARG A 73 -13.02 7.99 5.52
CA ARG A 73 -12.91 7.08 4.38
C ARG A 73 -12.65 7.84 3.09
N TRP A 74 -11.75 7.30 2.27
CA TRP A 74 -11.40 7.86 0.96
C TRP A 74 -12.61 8.20 0.11
N LYS A 75 -13.57 7.29 -0.02
CA LYS A 75 -14.78 7.49 -0.84
C LYS A 75 -15.61 8.70 -0.44
N ASN A 76 -15.52 9.14 0.81
CA ASN A 76 -16.28 10.28 1.33
C ASN A 76 -15.48 11.58 1.21
N PHE A 77 -14.21 11.61 1.65
CA PHE A 77 -13.46 12.86 1.66
C PHE A 77 -12.92 13.27 0.27
N ARG A 78 -12.73 12.35 -0.66
CA ARG A 78 -12.21 12.68 -2.00
C ARG A 78 -13.04 13.70 -2.77
N ASN A 79 -14.32 13.89 -2.40
CA ASN A 79 -15.23 14.82 -3.04
C ASN A 79 -15.28 16.19 -2.33
N MET A 80 -14.49 16.39 -1.29
CA MET A 80 -14.43 17.68 -0.58
C MET A 80 -13.73 18.75 -1.42
N SER A 81 -14.06 20.03 -1.17
CA SER A 81 -13.37 21.16 -1.80
C SER A 81 -11.88 21.20 -1.39
N GLY A 82 -11.02 21.78 -2.21
CA GLY A 82 -9.57 21.77 -1.95
C GLY A 82 -9.18 22.24 -0.56
N LYS A 83 -9.76 23.34 -0.08
CA LYS A 83 -9.51 23.88 1.27
C LYS A 83 -10.05 22.97 2.37
N GLU A 84 -11.24 22.45 2.19
CA GLU A 84 -11.86 21.52 3.13
C GLU A 84 -11.08 20.20 3.17
N LEU A 85 -10.73 19.67 1.99
CA LEU A 85 -9.92 18.46 1.83
C LEU A 85 -8.57 18.58 2.55
N HIS A 86 -7.86 19.70 2.34
CA HIS A 86 -6.57 19.95 2.99
C HIS A 86 -6.70 19.94 4.52
N SER A 87 -7.67 20.70 5.06
CA SER A 87 -7.92 20.76 6.50
C SER A 87 -8.32 19.38 7.06
N HIS A 88 -9.17 18.66 6.33
CA HIS A 88 -9.67 17.35 6.73
C HIS A 88 -8.56 16.29 6.78
N LEU A 89 -7.72 16.22 5.74
CA LEU A 89 -6.59 15.29 5.71
C LEU A 89 -5.61 15.59 6.85
N LYS A 90 -5.21 16.86 7.02
CA LYS A 90 -4.21 17.25 8.01
C LYS A 90 -4.69 17.08 9.45
N GLN A 91 -5.95 17.41 9.74
CA GLN A 91 -6.45 17.47 11.12
C GLN A 91 -7.19 16.21 11.56
N LYS A 92 -7.65 15.37 10.63
CA LYS A 92 -8.51 14.22 10.94
C LYS A 92 -7.95 12.90 10.40
N VAL A 93 -7.66 12.84 9.10
CA VAL A 93 -7.32 11.57 8.45
C VAL A 93 -5.91 11.09 8.86
N TYR A 94 -4.90 11.95 8.78
CA TYR A 94 -3.52 11.58 9.14
C TYR A 94 -3.39 11.25 10.63
N PRO A 95 -3.94 12.06 11.57
CA PRO A 95 -3.93 11.70 12.97
C PRO A 95 -4.68 10.40 13.30
N PHE A 96 -5.76 10.10 12.58
CA PHE A 96 -6.45 8.82 12.70
C PHE A 96 -5.55 7.66 12.28
N PHE A 97 -4.85 7.76 11.16
CA PHE A 97 -3.95 6.70 10.69
C PHE A 97 -2.76 6.48 11.63
N ALA A 98 -2.25 7.53 12.24
CA ALA A 98 -1.20 7.44 13.27
C ALA A 98 -1.64 6.65 14.52
N GLN A 99 -2.94 6.52 14.75
CA GLN A 99 -3.51 5.81 15.89
C GLN A 99 -4.01 4.40 15.57
N LEU A 100 -4.05 4.01 14.29
CA LEU A 100 -4.62 2.71 13.87
C LEU A 100 -3.90 1.48 14.45
N GLY A 101 -2.62 1.58 14.78
CA GLY A 101 -1.83 0.50 15.37
C GLY A 101 -1.79 0.52 16.89
N GLY A 102 -2.51 1.45 17.53
CA GLY A 102 -2.63 1.49 18.98
C GLY A 102 -3.31 0.24 19.52
N VAL A 103 -2.89 -0.19 20.71
CA VAL A 103 -3.51 -1.29 21.44
C VAL A 103 -4.98 -0.93 21.66
N ASP A 104 -5.91 -1.70 21.11
CA ASP A 104 -7.30 -1.63 21.51
C ASP A 104 -7.34 -1.85 23.02
N GLY A 105 -8.32 -1.27 23.73
CA GLY A 105 -8.45 -1.42 25.18
C GLY A 105 -8.50 -2.86 25.69
N GLU A 106 -8.46 -3.86 24.82
CA GLU A 106 -8.40 -5.30 25.07
C GLU A 106 -7.00 -5.93 24.83
N GLY A 107 -5.97 -5.13 24.49
CA GLY A 107 -4.59 -5.62 24.37
C GLY A 107 -4.27 -6.40 23.10
N SER A 108 -5.17 -6.41 22.12
CA SER A 108 -4.95 -7.06 20.82
C SER A 108 -4.32 -6.06 19.86
N GLU A 109 -3.05 -6.27 19.49
CA GLU A 109 -2.47 -5.62 18.33
C GLU A 109 -3.25 -6.07 17.10
N ARG A 110 -3.81 -5.13 16.35
CA ARG A 110 -4.37 -5.45 15.02
C ARG A 110 -3.22 -5.87 14.13
N GLU A 111 -3.12 -7.17 13.90
CA GLU A 111 -2.03 -7.81 13.18
C GLU A 111 -1.80 -7.08 11.83
N GLY A 112 -0.59 -6.53 11.64
CA GLY A 112 -0.19 -5.82 10.42
C GLY A 112 -0.49 -4.31 10.39
N LEU A 113 -1.23 -3.72 11.32
CA LEU A 113 -1.50 -2.27 11.34
C LEU A 113 -0.51 -1.49 12.23
N GLY A 114 0.20 -2.15 13.15
CA GLY A 114 1.17 -1.51 14.04
C GLY A 114 2.30 -0.79 13.27
N HIS A 115 2.90 -1.45 12.28
CA HIS A 115 3.92 -0.83 11.43
C HIS A 115 3.43 0.36 10.61
N ILE A 116 2.15 0.35 10.26
CA ILE A 116 1.51 1.43 9.50
C ILE A 116 1.31 2.65 10.38
N SER A 117 0.86 2.45 11.61
CA SER A 117 0.72 3.50 12.60
C SER A 117 2.08 4.17 12.88
N GLU A 118 3.14 3.38 13.08
CA GLU A 118 4.48 3.88 13.27
C GLU A 118 4.94 4.75 12.07
N TYR A 119 4.72 4.28 10.84
CA TYR A 119 5.04 5.03 9.63
C TYR A 119 4.23 6.33 9.49
N MET A 120 3.00 6.36 9.99
CA MET A 120 2.10 7.51 9.90
C MET A 120 2.24 8.48 11.07
N GLN A 121 3.01 8.16 12.13
CA GLN A 121 3.19 9.05 13.28
C GLN A 121 3.81 10.39 12.89
N ASP A 122 4.79 10.36 11.99
CA ASP A 122 5.51 11.54 11.51
C ASP A 122 4.94 12.09 10.18
N ALA A 123 3.80 11.56 9.72
CA ALA A 123 3.22 11.98 8.47
C ALA A 123 2.63 13.40 8.56
N ASP A 124 3.15 14.32 7.77
CA ASP A 124 2.55 15.65 7.59
C ASP A 124 2.12 15.87 6.13
N LEU A 125 1.09 16.68 5.96
CA LEU A 125 0.60 17.07 4.64
C LEU A 125 1.40 18.25 4.11
N GLU A 126 2.39 17.96 3.26
CA GLU A 126 3.27 18.96 2.64
C GLU A 126 2.67 19.62 1.39
N ILE A 127 1.52 19.13 0.92
CA ILE A 127 0.84 19.66 -0.27
C ILE A 127 0.07 20.93 0.12
N LYS A 128 0.73 22.08 0.09
CA LYS A 128 0.12 23.38 0.48
C LYS A 128 -0.86 23.94 -0.54
N ASN A 129 -0.69 23.56 -1.81
CA ASN A 129 -1.56 24.02 -2.89
C ASN A 129 -2.81 23.13 -3.00
N GLU A 130 -3.96 23.70 -2.68
CA GLU A 130 -5.25 23.01 -2.65
C GLU A 130 -5.63 22.39 -4.02
N SER A 131 -5.31 23.05 -5.12
CA SER A 131 -5.57 22.55 -6.47
C SER A 131 -4.67 21.34 -6.80
N VAL A 132 -3.42 21.36 -6.34
CA VAL A 132 -2.50 20.20 -6.48
C VAL A 132 -3.01 19.02 -5.67
N LEU A 133 -3.44 19.26 -4.43
CA LEU A 133 -3.99 18.22 -3.57
C LEU A 133 -5.23 17.56 -4.18
N THR A 134 -6.21 18.36 -4.64
CA THR A 134 -7.41 17.84 -5.28
C THR A 134 -7.07 17.01 -6.51
N SER A 135 -6.19 17.53 -7.38
CA SER A 135 -5.74 16.78 -8.55
C SER A 135 -5.00 15.49 -8.19
N ALA A 136 -4.16 15.51 -7.15
CA ALA A 136 -3.45 14.32 -6.69
C ALA A 136 -4.41 13.25 -6.16
N VAL A 137 -5.42 13.64 -5.39
CA VAL A 137 -6.46 12.72 -4.90
C VAL A 137 -7.24 12.10 -6.06
N GLU A 138 -7.64 12.88 -7.07
CA GLU A 138 -8.31 12.36 -8.26
C GLU A 138 -7.41 11.38 -9.03
N MET A 139 -6.16 11.75 -9.28
CA MET A 139 -5.22 10.90 -10.01
C MET A 139 -4.92 9.60 -9.26
N VAL A 140 -4.72 9.66 -7.94
CA VAL A 140 -4.54 8.46 -7.10
C VAL A 140 -5.81 7.62 -7.10
N ASN A 141 -7.00 8.23 -7.12
CA ASN A 141 -8.26 7.49 -7.22
C ASN A 141 -8.37 6.64 -8.50
N ASP A 142 -7.79 7.07 -9.58
CA ASP A 142 -7.85 6.39 -10.87
C ASP A 142 -6.81 5.29 -11.04
N LEU A 143 -5.83 5.18 -10.12
CA LEU A 143 -4.84 4.11 -10.17
C LEU A 143 -5.46 2.73 -9.88
N PRO A 144 -5.07 1.68 -10.59
CA PRO A 144 -5.61 0.33 -10.41
C PRO A 144 -5.00 -0.40 -9.21
N LEU A 145 -5.22 0.12 -7.99
CA LEU A 145 -4.62 -0.39 -6.74
C LEU A 145 -5.25 -1.71 -6.24
N THR A 146 -6.20 -2.28 -6.96
CA THR A 146 -6.80 -3.60 -6.62
C THR A 146 -5.87 -4.76 -6.93
N GLN A 147 -4.91 -4.58 -7.85
CA GLN A 147 -3.98 -5.62 -8.27
C GLN A 147 -2.70 -5.54 -7.44
N SER A 148 -2.34 -6.63 -6.76
CA SER A 148 -1.18 -6.71 -5.87
C SER A 148 0.12 -6.30 -6.59
N ASP A 149 0.36 -6.86 -7.78
CA ASP A 149 1.58 -6.62 -8.55
C ASP A 149 1.71 -5.16 -8.97
N VAL A 150 0.61 -4.52 -9.36
CA VAL A 150 0.61 -3.12 -9.80
C VAL A 150 1.02 -2.17 -8.67
N LYS A 151 0.59 -2.43 -7.42
CA LYS A 151 0.99 -1.61 -6.27
C LYS A 151 2.51 -1.60 -6.09
N GLY A 152 3.10 -2.78 -6.12
CA GLY A 152 4.54 -2.94 -6.00
C GLY A 152 5.29 -2.29 -7.15
N ASP A 153 4.83 -2.46 -8.39
CA ASP A 153 5.42 -1.86 -9.58
C ASP A 153 5.36 -0.32 -9.54
N ILE A 154 4.24 0.25 -9.06
CA ILE A 154 4.12 1.71 -8.85
C ILE A 154 5.19 2.18 -7.86
N TYR A 155 5.32 1.47 -6.73
CA TYR A 155 6.28 1.85 -5.70
C TYR A 155 7.73 1.77 -6.18
N GLU A 156 8.09 0.68 -6.88
CA GLU A 156 9.41 0.55 -7.50
C GLU A 156 9.69 1.66 -8.52
N TYR A 157 8.68 2.00 -9.32
CA TYR A 157 8.81 3.08 -10.29
C TYR A 157 9.04 4.44 -9.60
N LEU A 158 8.29 4.75 -8.53
CA LEU A 158 8.50 5.94 -7.73
C LEU A 158 9.91 5.99 -7.12
N LEU A 159 10.39 4.87 -6.56
CA LEU A 159 11.76 4.79 -6.02
C LEU A 159 12.83 4.96 -7.11
N SER A 160 12.59 4.51 -8.35
CA SER A 160 13.50 4.72 -9.46
C SER A 160 13.71 6.20 -9.80
N LYS A 161 12.71 7.06 -9.50
CA LYS A 161 12.83 8.52 -9.64
C LYS A 161 13.90 9.13 -8.72
N LEU A 162 14.13 8.53 -7.53
CA LEU A 162 15.20 8.96 -6.62
C LEU A 162 16.57 8.77 -7.26
N THR A 163 16.79 7.62 -7.89
CA THR A 163 18.05 7.32 -8.57
C THR A 163 18.30 8.31 -9.70
N THR A 164 17.27 8.66 -10.47
CA THR A 164 17.35 9.65 -11.55
C THR A 164 17.62 11.05 -11.03
N ALA A 165 17.15 11.37 -9.81
CA ALA A 165 17.39 12.65 -9.15
C ALA A 165 18.77 12.73 -8.44
N GLY A 166 19.64 11.72 -8.59
CA GLY A 166 20.98 11.68 -7.98
C GLY A 166 20.95 11.38 -6.46
N ILE A 167 19.80 11.03 -5.92
CA ILE A 167 19.68 10.56 -4.55
C ILE A 167 20.00 9.07 -4.57
N ASN A 168 21.09 8.67 -3.92
CA ASN A 168 21.48 7.26 -3.80
C ASN A 168 20.39 6.49 -3.06
N GLY A 169 19.44 5.96 -3.83
CA GLY A 169 18.43 5.04 -3.33
C GLY A 169 19.06 3.68 -3.02
N GLN A 170 18.42 2.92 -2.15
CA GLN A 170 18.79 1.52 -1.94
C GLN A 170 18.75 0.79 -3.28
N PHE A 171 19.85 0.11 -3.62
CA PHE A 171 19.91 -0.74 -4.80
C PHE A 171 18.98 -1.95 -4.57
N ARG A 172 17.82 -1.93 -5.20
CA ARG A 172 16.90 -3.07 -5.20
C ARG A 172 17.04 -3.82 -6.50
N THR A 173 17.18 -5.12 -6.43
CA THR A 173 17.11 -5.98 -7.62
C THR A 173 15.71 -5.86 -8.21
N PRO A 174 15.56 -5.51 -9.49
CA PRO A 174 14.25 -5.41 -10.13
C PRO A 174 13.49 -6.75 -10.06
N ARG A 175 12.18 -6.70 -9.85
CA ARG A 175 11.34 -7.90 -9.66
C ARG A 175 11.49 -8.91 -10.79
N HIS A 176 11.47 -8.46 -12.05
CA HIS A 176 11.60 -9.35 -13.19
C HIS A 176 12.95 -10.10 -13.24
N ILE A 177 14.01 -9.54 -12.64
CA ILE A 177 15.30 -10.22 -12.50
C ILE A 177 15.18 -11.25 -11.37
N ILE A 178 14.58 -10.90 -10.24
CA ILE A 178 14.32 -11.84 -9.15
C ILE A 178 13.50 -13.03 -9.65
N ASP A 179 12.40 -12.75 -10.38
CA ASP A 179 11.53 -13.77 -10.95
C ASP A 179 12.29 -14.71 -11.90
N ALA A 180 13.10 -14.15 -12.79
CA ALA A 180 13.93 -14.94 -13.71
C ALA A 180 14.93 -15.82 -12.95
N MET A 181 15.54 -15.32 -11.87
CA MET A 181 16.47 -16.11 -11.04
C MET A 181 15.74 -17.24 -10.31
N ILE A 182 14.55 -16.97 -9.75
CA ILE A 182 13.74 -17.99 -9.06
C ILE A 182 13.28 -19.08 -10.03
N GLU A 183 12.79 -18.71 -11.22
CA GLU A 183 12.39 -19.66 -12.26
C GLU A 183 13.56 -20.56 -12.69
N LEU A 184 14.79 -20.03 -12.79
CA LEU A 184 15.97 -20.81 -13.14
C LEU A 184 16.41 -21.77 -12.03
N ILE A 185 16.31 -21.34 -10.77
CA ILE A 185 16.69 -22.14 -9.59
C ILE A 185 15.62 -23.20 -9.32
N ALA A 186 14.35 -22.89 -9.60
CA ALA A 186 13.20 -23.76 -9.38
C ALA A 186 13.14 -24.36 -7.95
N PRO A 187 13.09 -23.51 -6.90
CA PRO A 187 13.10 -23.99 -5.52
C PRO A 187 11.93 -24.92 -5.21
N GLN A 188 12.16 -25.88 -4.33
CA GLN A 188 11.19 -26.86 -3.89
C GLN A 188 10.64 -26.52 -2.50
N PRO A 189 9.44 -26.98 -2.12
CA PRO A 189 8.84 -26.73 -0.80
C PRO A 189 9.69 -27.23 0.38
N THR A 190 10.59 -28.18 0.14
CA THR A 190 11.49 -28.74 1.15
C THR A 190 12.81 -27.98 1.30
N ASP A 191 13.05 -26.99 0.45
CA ASP A 191 14.30 -26.23 0.47
C ASP A 191 14.32 -25.23 1.63
N VAL A 192 15.48 -25.05 2.23
CA VAL A 192 15.74 -23.99 3.20
C VAL A 192 16.39 -22.83 2.48
N ILE A 193 15.69 -21.71 2.42
CA ILE A 193 16.11 -20.53 1.68
C ILE A 193 16.55 -19.44 2.67
N CYS A 194 17.78 -18.94 2.47
CA CYS A 194 18.34 -17.86 3.29
C CYS A 194 18.79 -16.71 2.38
N ASP A 195 18.36 -15.51 2.72
CA ASP A 195 18.85 -14.27 2.12
C ASP A 195 19.59 -13.46 3.20
N PRO A 196 20.94 -13.49 3.26
CA PRO A 196 21.72 -12.81 4.29
C PRO A 196 21.73 -11.29 4.16
N SER A 197 21.20 -10.75 3.07
CA SER A 197 21.12 -9.31 2.77
C SER A 197 19.72 -8.92 2.35
N CYS A 198 18.70 -9.47 2.99
CA CYS A 198 17.32 -9.53 2.52
C CYS A 198 16.68 -8.14 2.28
N GLY A 199 17.15 -7.09 2.92
CA GLY A 199 16.54 -5.77 2.81
C GLY A 199 15.05 -5.83 3.13
N THR A 200 14.21 -5.57 2.11
CA THR A 200 12.74 -5.69 2.21
C THR A 200 12.21 -7.09 1.87
N ALA A 201 13.06 -8.10 1.97
CA ALA A 201 12.75 -9.49 1.69
C ALA A 201 12.24 -9.79 0.27
N GLY A 202 12.67 -9.01 -0.72
CA GLY A 202 12.18 -9.12 -2.10
C GLY A 202 12.37 -10.52 -2.70
N PHE A 203 13.54 -11.15 -2.52
CA PHE A 203 13.78 -12.52 -2.96
C PHE A 203 12.92 -13.53 -2.22
N LEU A 204 12.83 -13.42 -0.89
CA LEU A 204 12.05 -14.35 -0.08
C LEU A 204 10.54 -14.27 -0.40
N ALA A 205 10.01 -13.07 -0.53
CA ALA A 205 8.59 -12.85 -0.88
C ALA A 205 8.27 -13.44 -2.27
N ARG A 206 9.10 -13.16 -3.28
CA ARG A 206 8.89 -13.69 -4.64
C ARG A 206 9.09 -15.20 -4.72
N THR A 207 10.01 -15.76 -3.91
CA THR A 207 10.17 -17.22 -3.80
C THR A 207 8.93 -17.87 -3.20
N MET A 208 8.35 -17.29 -2.16
CA MET A 208 7.09 -17.77 -1.58
C MET A 208 5.95 -17.74 -2.61
N GLU A 209 5.82 -16.64 -3.38
CA GLU A 209 4.83 -16.53 -4.45
C GLU A 209 5.04 -17.60 -5.53
N TYR A 210 6.29 -17.87 -5.91
CA TYR A 210 6.64 -18.93 -6.86
C TYR A 210 6.23 -20.30 -6.33
N LEU A 211 6.62 -20.66 -5.10
CA LEU A 211 6.27 -21.93 -4.46
C LEU A 211 4.75 -22.11 -4.39
N ASN A 212 4.02 -21.07 -3.99
CA ASN A 212 2.58 -21.08 -3.96
C ASN A 212 1.96 -21.32 -5.36
N ARG A 213 2.52 -20.69 -6.38
CA ARG A 213 2.02 -20.82 -7.76
C ARG A 213 2.30 -22.19 -8.38
N VAL A 214 3.49 -22.73 -8.14
CA VAL A 214 3.97 -23.94 -8.83
C VAL A 214 3.62 -25.22 -8.09
N HIS A 215 3.65 -25.18 -6.75
CA HIS A 215 3.52 -26.37 -5.90
C HIS A 215 2.20 -26.44 -5.12
N SER A 216 1.38 -25.37 -5.09
CA SER A 216 0.07 -25.45 -4.47
C SER A 216 -0.92 -26.09 -5.45
N SER A 217 -1.41 -27.26 -5.12
CA SER A 217 -2.65 -27.81 -5.68
C SER A 217 -3.80 -27.55 -4.70
N GLU A 218 -5.06 -27.53 -5.18
CA GLU A 218 -6.22 -27.45 -4.28
C GLU A 218 -6.20 -28.57 -3.21
N ALA A 219 -5.59 -29.72 -3.50
CA ALA A 219 -5.43 -30.86 -2.60
C ALA A 219 -4.26 -30.70 -1.62
N GLY A 220 -3.30 -29.81 -1.89
CA GLY A 220 -2.11 -29.56 -1.07
C GLY A 220 -2.22 -28.35 -0.14
N ILE A 221 -3.37 -27.68 -0.13
CA ILE A 221 -3.62 -26.54 0.76
C ILE A 221 -4.57 -27.01 1.85
N PHE A 222 -4.11 -27.07 3.09
CA PHE A 222 -5.00 -27.23 4.23
C PHE A 222 -5.00 -25.99 5.10
N THR A 223 -6.13 -25.73 5.73
CA THR A 223 -6.31 -24.60 6.65
C THR A 223 -6.33 -25.20 8.06
N ASP A 224 -5.47 -24.75 8.95
CA ASP A 224 -5.47 -25.16 10.35
C ASP A 224 -6.71 -24.64 11.11
N GLU A 225 -6.80 -25.01 12.40
CA GLU A 225 -7.90 -24.61 13.27
C GLU A 225 -7.97 -23.10 13.48
N ASP A 226 -6.83 -22.39 13.33
CA ASP A 226 -6.69 -20.95 13.46
C ASP A 226 -6.94 -20.20 12.14
N GLY A 227 -7.24 -20.92 11.05
CA GLY A 227 -7.53 -20.34 9.74
C GLY A 227 -6.32 -20.05 8.86
N ASN A 228 -5.10 -20.47 9.29
CA ASN A 228 -3.89 -20.31 8.49
C ASN A 228 -3.82 -21.38 7.40
N LYS A 229 -3.39 -20.96 6.20
CA LYS A 229 -3.18 -21.90 5.10
C LYS A 229 -1.78 -22.45 5.13
N HIS A 230 -1.69 -23.77 5.15
CA HIS A 230 -0.44 -24.52 5.06
C HIS A 230 -0.39 -25.26 3.73
N PHE A 231 0.83 -25.50 3.26
CA PHE A 231 1.10 -26.23 2.03
C PHE A 231 1.75 -27.56 2.40
N THR A 232 1.29 -28.63 1.77
CA THR A 232 1.90 -29.97 1.87
C THR A 232 2.70 -30.29 0.63
#